data_d7df8a172ca73a21d8b0acca6c08266c
#
_entry.id   d7df8a172ca73a21d8b0acca6c08266c
#
_cell.length_a   1.000
_cell.length_b   1.000
_cell.length_c   1.000
_cell.angle_alpha   90.00
_cell.angle_beta   90.00
_cell.angle_gamma   90.00
#
_symmetry.space_group_name_H-M   'P 1'
#
loop_
_entity.id
_entity.type
_entity.pdbx_description
1 polymer ?
#
loop_
_entity_poly.entity_id
_entity_poly.type
_entity_poly.pdbx_seq_one_letter_code
_entity_poly.pdbx_strand_id
1 'polypeptide(L)'
;MAVLLFDFTGLGSSEGDFESTTFTSNIHDIFAASTFLSENYEAPKIIIGHSLGGAAALFAGAQLDCIEAVVTIGAPFDPYHVTKLLAEKVDEIQEKGKATVNIGGRPFTIAKDFIDDLKNHKPEEVAKKLRKALLILHSPQDTIVGIDNAAKMYAAALHPKSFISLDGADHLLSKRADSIYVGNMIAAWVEKYLNPDNKKVPLKSKSQVVSKTEQGSFTTEMKAGNHHFLADEPEEVGGAGLGPSPYELISSGLAACTSMTLHMYAARKKWDLQEVVVHVDHNKDYAEDCAECEKSSSKIDHFSRKIELSGDLDDTQRQKLLEIADKCPVHKTLHSEIKVITELV
;
A
#
# COMPACT_ATOMS: atom_id res chain seq x y z
N MET A 1 -2.68 7.98 3.63
CA MET A 1 -2.08 7.64 4.96
C MET A 1 -0.58 7.80 4.83
N ALA A 2 0.04 8.61 5.70
CA ALA A 2 1.51 8.76 5.77
C ALA A 2 2.10 7.64 6.64
N VAL A 3 3.34 7.23 6.38
CA VAL A 3 4.06 6.18 7.11
C VAL A 3 5.45 6.71 7.46
N LEU A 4 5.82 6.62 8.74
CA LEU A 4 7.20 6.79 9.19
C LEU A 4 7.84 5.40 9.27
N LEU A 5 8.92 5.19 8.53
CA LEU A 5 9.80 4.03 8.64
C LEU A 5 11.10 4.49 9.29
N PHE A 6 11.55 3.78 10.32
CA PHE A 6 12.81 4.07 11.00
C PHE A 6 13.52 2.79 11.39
N ASP A 7 14.82 2.88 11.57
CA ASP A 7 15.66 1.80 12.11
C ASP A 7 15.86 2.04 13.62
N PHE A 8 15.86 0.97 14.41
CA PHE A 8 16.21 1.07 15.83
C PHE A 8 17.65 1.53 16.03
N THR A 9 17.95 2.09 17.19
CA THR A 9 19.29 2.56 17.59
C THR A 9 20.36 1.51 17.25
N GLY A 10 21.41 1.94 16.54
CA GLY A 10 22.52 1.09 16.09
C GLY A 10 22.20 0.12 14.95
N LEU A 11 21.02 0.22 14.32
CA LEU A 11 20.65 -0.58 13.15
C LEU A 11 20.47 0.32 11.91
N GLY A 12 20.64 -0.29 10.73
CA GLY A 12 20.37 0.37 9.44
C GLY A 12 21.11 1.68 9.27
N SER A 13 20.36 2.77 9.12
CA SER A 13 20.87 4.14 9.00
C SER A 13 20.80 4.94 10.30
N SER A 14 20.25 4.37 11.39
CA SER A 14 20.18 5.05 12.69
C SER A 14 21.54 5.06 13.37
N GLU A 15 21.82 6.19 14.04
CA GLU A 15 23.02 6.37 14.83
C GLU A 15 23.01 5.50 16.11
N GLY A 16 24.13 5.51 16.84
CA GLY A 16 24.30 4.76 18.08
C GLY A 16 25.02 3.44 17.88
N ASP A 17 25.12 2.68 18.97
CA ASP A 17 25.80 1.40 19.01
C ASP A 17 24.81 0.30 19.44
N PHE A 18 24.59 -0.66 18.56
CA PHE A 18 23.71 -1.80 18.83
C PHE A 18 24.10 -2.60 20.08
N GLU A 19 25.40 -2.68 20.38
CA GLU A 19 25.92 -3.36 21.58
C GLU A 19 25.33 -2.79 22.89
N SER A 20 25.04 -1.48 22.91
CA SER A 20 24.47 -0.79 24.07
C SER A 20 22.92 -0.87 24.16
N THR A 21 22.27 -1.48 23.17
CA THR A 21 20.80 -1.55 23.13
C THR A 21 20.24 -2.70 23.94
N THR A 22 18.97 -2.57 24.32
CA THR A 22 18.17 -3.60 24.99
C THR A 22 16.81 -3.68 24.32
N PHE A 23 15.99 -4.66 24.66
CA PHE A 23 14.60 -4.70 24.18
C PHE A 23 13.77 -3.50 24.72
N THR A 24 14.06 -3.08 25.95
CA THR A 24 13.49 -1.85 26.53
C THR A 24 13.88 -0.62 25.73
N SER A 25 15.14 -0.49 25.28
CA SER A 25 15.55 0.64 24.43
C SER A 25 14.81 0.65 23.09
N ASN A 26 14.56 -0.50 22.47
CA ASN A 26 13.77 -0.59 21.25
C ASN A 26 12.33 -0.09 21.44
N ILE A 27 11.73 -0.37 22.62
CA ILE A 27 10.40 0.19 22.97
C ILE A 27 10.50 1.72 23.09
N HIS A 28 11.58 2.25 23.69
CA HIS A 28 11.81 3.69 23.82
C HIS A 28 12.04 4.36 22.47
N ASP A 29 12.69 3.71 21.51
CA ASP A 29 12.82 4.23 20.14
C ASP A 29 11.45 4.41 19.47
N ILE A 30 10.51 3.47 19.71
CA ILE A 30 9.12 3.63 19.23
C ILE A 30 8.44 4.82 19.92
N PHE A 31 8.67 5.04 21.22
CA PHE A 31 8.13 6.22 21.91
C PHE A 31 8.70 7.52 21.35
N ALA A 32 10.00 7.56 21.09
CA ALA A 32 10.65 8.73 20.48
C ALA A 32 10.08 9.00 19.07
N ALA A 33 9.92 7.98 18.24
CA ALA A 33 9.30 8.10 16.93
C ALA A 33 7.84 8.59 17.02
N SER A 34 7.07 8.08 17.99
CA SER A 34 5.69 8.53 18.25
C SER A 34 5.64 10.00 18.69
N THR A 35 6.54 10.41 19.57
CA THR A 35 6.65 11.80 20.02
C THR A 35 7.01 12.72 18.86
N PHE A 36 8.01 12.34 18.06
CA PHE A 36 8.41 13.11 16.87
C PHE A 36 7.24 13.33 15.90
N LEU A 37 6.45 12.28 15.62
CA LEU A 37 5.27 12.41 14.76
C LEU A 37 4.23 13.35 15.37
N SER A 38 3.97 13.22 16.67
CA SER A 38 2.97 14.03 17.38
C SER A 38 3.33 15.51 17.43
N GLU A 39 4.63 15.83 17.53
CA GLU A 39 5.12 17.22 17.63
C GLU A 39 5.28 17.90 16.26
N ASN A 40 5.60 17.15 15.21
CA ASN A 40 5.92 17.70 13.90
C ASN A 40 4.85 17.46 12.84
N TYR A 41 3.94 16.50 13.05
CA TYR A 41 2.90 16.09 12.10
C TYR A 41 1.60 15.77 12.84
N GLU A 42 1.18 14.49 12.81
CA GLU A 42 0.02 13.97 13.52
C GLU A 42 0.43 12.78 14.39
N ALA A 43 -0.21 12.64 15.55
CA ALA A 43 0.01 11.50 16.44
C ALA A 43 -0.27 10.18 15.70
N PRO A 44 0.66 9.20 15.76
CA PRO A 44 0.48 7.93 15.06
C PRO A 44 -0.69 7.15 15.65
N LYS A 45 -1.46 6.52 14.79
CA LYS A 45 -2.63 5.70 15.19
C LYS A 45 -2.37 4.21 15.08
N ILE A 46 -1.34 3.83 14.32
CA ILE A 46 -0.98 2.44 14.06
C ILE A 46 0.51 2.25 14.30
N ILE A 47 0.85 1.13 14.93
CA ILE A 47 2.22 0.63 14.95
C ILE A 47 2.25 -0.71 14.19
N ILE A 48 3.21 -0.85 13.29
CA ILE A 48 3.47 -2.08 12.54
C ILE A 48 4.88 -2.54 12.90
N GLY A 49 5.03 -3.78 13.33
CA GLY A 49 6.34 -4.33 13.64
C GLY A 49 6.54 -5.72 13.05
N HIS A 50 7.75 -5.97 12.55
CA HIS A 50 8.17 -7.27 12.04
C HIS A 50 9.14 -7.94 12.99
N SER A 51 9.02 -9.26 13.16
CA SER A 51 9.92 -10.07 14.00
C SER A 51 10.03 -9.49 15.43
N LEU A 52 11.21 -9.29 15.97
CA LEU A 52 11.43 -8.68 17.29
C LEU A 52 10.81 -7.27 17.39
N GLY A 53 10.84 -6.50 16.27
CA GLY A 53 10.13 -5.21 16.18
C GLY A 53 8.61 -5.34 16.33
N GLY A 54 8.03 -6.49 15.97
CA GLY A 54 6.62 -6.80 16.22
C GLY A 54 6.31 -7.03 17.69
N ALA A 55 7.23 -7.70 18.41
CA ALA A 55 7.14 -7.79 19.87
C ALA A 55 7.26 -6.40 20.51
N ALA A 56 8.24 -5.57 20.11
CA ALA A 56 8.38 -4.20 20.62
C ALA A 56 7.15 -3.34 20.32
N ALA A 57 6.55 -3.48 19.14
CA ALA A 57 5.31 -2.80 18.74
C ALA A 57 4.14 -3.16 19.66
N LEU A 58 4.01 -4.43 20.08
CA LEU A 58 2.99 -4.88 21.04
C LEU A 58 3.18 -4.19 22.40
N PHE A 59 4.41 -4.16 22.91
CA PHE A 59 4.75 -3.54 24.20
C PHE A 59 4.58 -2.02 24.17
N ALA A 60 5.03 -1.35 23.13
CA ALA A 60 4.86 0.09 22.95
C ALA A 60 3.37 0.46 22.75
N GLY A 61 2.67 -0.29 21.92
CA GLY A 61 1.25 -0.07 21.65
C GLY A 61 0.37 -0.17 22.88
N ALA A 62 0.73 -1.00 23.87
CA ALA A 62 -0.01 -1.10 25.13
C ALA A 62 0.15 0.14 26.02
N GLN A 63 1.15 1.00 25.79
CA GLN A 63 1.50 2.16 26.61
C GLN A 63 1.21 3.51 25.94
N LEU A 64 1.11 3.56 24.61
CA LEU A 64 0.87 4.78 23.85
C LEU A 64 -0.63 5.00 23.63
N ASP A 65 -1.22 5.99 24.28
CA ASP A 65 -2.66 6.27 24.21
C ASP A 65 -3.16 6.64 22.80
N CYS A 66 -2.32 7.29 22.00
CA CYS A 66 -2.67 7.68 20.64
C CYS A 66 -2.84 6.50 19.67
N ILE A 67 -2.30 5.34 20.01
CA ILE A 67 -2.38 4.15 19.14
C ILE A 67 -3.77 3.50 19.24
N GLU A 68 -4.37 3.24 18.10
CA GLU A 68 -5.66 2.57 17.94
C GLU A 68 -5.51 1.10 17.49
N ALA A 69 -4.44 0.80 16.75
CA ALA A 69 -4.18 -0.53 16.22
C ALA A 69 -2.69 -0.91 16.26
N VAL A 70 -2.42 -2.18 16.55
CA VAL A 70 -1.09 -2.79 16.48
C VAL A 70 -1.11 -3.93 15.48
N VAL A 71 -0.08 -3.97 14.64
CA VAL A 71 0.11 -5.03 13.64
C VAL A 71 1.45 -5.71 13.90
N THR A 72 1.44 -7.03 13.99
CA THR A 72 2.65 -7.84 14.13
C THR A 72 2.81 -8.77 12.93
N ILE A 73 4.03 -8.86 12.39
CA ILE A 73 4.37 -9.71 11.25
C ILE A 73 5.49 -10.65 11.68
N GLY A 74 5.26 -11.97 11.68
CA GLY A 74 6.26 -12.96 12.05
C GLY A 74 6.89 -12.72 13.44
N ALA A 75 6.12 -12.17 14.39
CA ALA A 75 6.65 -11.73 15.68
C ALA A 75 6.67 -12.84 16.72
N PRO A 76 7.73 -12.91 17.54
CA PRO A 76 7.71 -13.76 18.74
C PRO A 76 6.73 -13.16 19.75
N PHE A 77 5.95 -14.03 20.41
CA PHE A 77 5.09 -13.59 21.51
C PHE A 77 5.94 -13.20 22.72
N ASP A 78 6.89 -14.04 23.08
CA ASP A 78 7.88 -13.78 24.12
C ASP A 78 9.16 -13.24 23.46
N PRO A 79 9.59 -12.00 23.73
CA PRO A 79 10.83 -11.45 23.18
C PRO A 79 12.06 -12.27 23.56
N TYR A 80 12.04 -13.00 24.69
CA TYR A 80 13.12 -13.92 25.08
C TYR A 80 13.34 -15.05 24.07
N HIS A 81 12.37 -15.31 23.18
CA HIS A 81 12.50 -16.27 22.08
C HIS A 81 13.72 -16.00 21.20
N VAL A 82 14.15 -14.75 21.06
CA VAL A 82 15.33 -14.39 20.24
C VAL A 82 16.61 -15.09 20.74
N THR A 83 16.67 -15.44 22.01
CA THR A 83 17.83 -16.19 22.57
C THR A 83 18.01 -17.57 21.94
N LYS A 84 16.97 -18.17 21.35
CA LYS A 84 17.10 -19.43 20.61
C LYS A 84 17.97 -19.26 19.37
N LEU A 85 17.94 -18.09 18.72
CA LEU A 85 18.80 -17.75 17.59
C LEU A 85 20.25 -17.51 18.03
N LEU A 86 20.46 -17.30 19.32
CA LEU A 86 21.75 -17.02 19.95
C LEU A 86 22.27 -18.24 20.73
N ALA A 87 21.59 -19.41 20.67
CA ALA A 87 21.81 -20.54 21.57
C ALA A 87 23.29 -20.94 21.71
N GLU A 88 24.06 -20.96 20.60
CA GLU A 88 25.47 -21.28 20.58
C GLU A 88 26.37 -20.26 21.30
N LYS A 89 25.87 -19.03 21.53
CA LYS A 89 26.61 -17.90 22.07
C LYS A 89 26.11 -17.40 23.42
N VAL A 90 24.97 -17.91 23.89
CA VAL A 90 24.36 -17.44 25.16
C VAL A 90 25.33 -17.65 26.34
N ASP A 91 25.97 -18.81 26.43
CA ASP A 91 26.93 -19.10 27.51
C ASP A 91 28.17 -18.17 27.40
N GLU A 92 28.68 -17.95 26.20
CA GLU A 92 29.79 -17.00 25.96
C GLU A 92 29.37 -15.55 26.36
N ILE A 93 28.14 -15.12 26.04
CA ILE A 93 27.62 -13.81 26.45
C ILE A 93 27.54 -13.72 27.99
N GLN A 94 27.05 -14.78 28.64
CA GLN A 94 26.92 -14.78 30.10
C GLN A 94 28.27 -14.74 30.81
N GLU A 95 29.29 -15.45 30.29
CA GLU A 95 30.62 -15.52 30.87
C GLU A 95 31.49 -14.30 30.57
N LYS A 96 31.47 -13.81 29.29
CA LYS A 96 32.35 -12.72 28.84
C LYS A 96 31.69 -11.36 28.82
N GLY A 97 30.37 -11.26 29.13
CA GLY A 97 29.57 -10.06 29.10
C GLY A 97 29.05 -9.67 27.70
N LYS A 98 29.63 -10.24 26.63
CA LYS A 98 29.18 -10.03 25.23
C LYS A 98 29.74 -11.08 24.30
N ALA A 99 29.08 -11.27 23.14
CA ALA A 99 29.60 -12.04 22.02
C ALA A 99 29.09 -11.51 20.68
N THR A 100 29.86 -11.76 19.62
CA THR A 100 29.43 -11.48 18.25
C THR A 100 28.65 -12.66 17.71
N VAL A 101 27.45 -12.37 17.19
CA VAL A 101 26.51 -13.33 16.59
C VAL A 101 26.21 -12.92 15.16
N ASN A 102 25.87 -13.89 14.31
CA ASN A 102 25.43 -13.61 12.95
C ASN A 102 23.90 -13.67 12.89
N ILE A 103 23.26 -12.56 12.56
CA ILE A 103 21.82 -12.47 12.40
C ILE A 103 21.53 -12.03 10.95
N GLY A 104 20.89 -12.89 10.17
CA GLY A 104 20.57 -12.59 8.77
C GLY A 104 21.79 -12.32 7.88
N GLY A 105 22.95 -12.96 8.17
CA GLY A 105 24.19 -12.79 7.41
C GLY A 105 25.04 -11.58 7.83
N ARG A 106 24.64 -10.86 8.88
CA ARG A 106 25.37 -9.70 9.42
C ARG A 106 25.86 -9.98 10.85
N PRO A 107 27.09 -9.60 11.20
CA PRO A 107 27.61 -9.73 12.56
C PRO A 107 27.03 -8.61 13.44
N PHE A 108 26.53 -9.00 14.64
CA PHE A 108 26.09 -8.10 15.69
C PHE A 108 26.75 -8.47 17.01
N THR A 109 27.19 -7.50 17.77
CA THR A 109 27.65 -7.73 19.14
C THR A 109 26.46 -7.60 20.08
N ILE A 110 26.15 -8.69 20.79
CA ILE A 110 25.07 -8.76 21.78
C ILE A 110 25.69 -8.72 23.18
N ALA A 111 25.28 -7.75 23.99
CA ALA A 111 25.68 -7.65 25.37
C ALA A 111 24.80 -8.50 26.29
N LYS A 112 25.32 -8.83 27.47
CA LYS A 112 24.60 -9.55 28.52
C LYS A 112 23.32 -8.79 28.94
N ASP A 113 23.40 -7.48 29.03
CA ASP A 113 22.28 -6.62 29.42
C ASP A 113 21.07 -6.79 28.50
N PHE A 114 21.28 -7.01 27.18
CA PHE A 114 20.22 -7.32 26.24
C PHE A 114 19.49 -8.63 26.63
N ILE A 115 20.26 -9.69 26.95
CA ILE A 115 19.68 -10.99 27.33
C ILE A 115 18.95 -10.90 28.68
N ASP A 116 19.48 -10.16 29.63
CA ASP A 116 18.90 -10.02 30.96
C ASP A 116 17.64 -9.14 30.92
N ASP A 117 17.63 -8.10 30.09
CA ASP A 117 16.46 -7.26 29.85
C ASP A 117 15.30 -8.07 29.25
N LEU A 118 15.56 -8.92 28.26
CA LEU A 118 14.53 -9.77 27.64
C LEU A 118 13.76 -10.63 28.66
N LYS A 119 14.42 -11.11 29.74
CA LYS A 119 13.78 -11.92 30.78
C LYS A 119 12.78 -11.18 31.65
N ASN A 120 12.89 -9.86 31.71
CA ASN A 120 12.07 -9.03 32.58
C ASN A 120 10.71 -8.68 31.97
N HIS A 121 10.51 -8.99 30.69
CA HIS A 121 9.28 -8.69 29.97
C HIS A 121 8.22 -9.79 30.13
N LYS A 122 6.97 -9.37 30.35
CA LYS A 122 5.83 -10.25 30.58
C LYS A 122 4.79 -10.10 29.47
N PRO A 123 4.94 -10.80 28.36
CA PRO A 123 4.09 -10.63 27.18
C PRO A 123 2.60 -10.91 27.44
N GLU A 124 2.26 -11.87 28.30
CA GLU A 124 0.88 -12.20 28.62
C GLU A 124 0.15 -11.03 29.30
N GLU A 125 0.84 -10.33 30.22
CA GLU A 125 0.27 -9.17 30.90
C GLU A 125 0.08 -8.01 29.92
N VAL A 126 1.04 -7.80 29.03
CA VAL A 126 1.01 -6.74 28.02
C VAL A 126 -0.11 -6.99 27.02
N ALA A 127 -0.23 -8.21 26.49
CA ALA A 127 -1.29 -8.57 25.56
C ALA A 127 -2.69 -8.39 26.15
N LYS A 128 -2.88 -8.72 27.42
CA LYS A 128 -4.15 -8.48 28.16
C LYS A 128 -4.44 -7.00 28.39
N LYS A 129 -3.40 -6.17 28.50
CA LYS A 129 -3.53 -4.72 28.75
C LYS A 129 -3.61 -3.91 27.46
N LEU A 130 -3.34 -4.48 26.31
CA LEU A 130 -3.26 -3.77 25.03
C LEU A 130 -4.51 -2.92 24.74
N ARG A 131 -5.72 -3.47 24.94
CA ARG A 131 -7.01 -2.77 24.78
C ARG A 131 -7.17 -2.04 23.45
N LYS A 132 -6.45 -2.46 22.39
CA LYS A 132 -6.41 -1.89 21.06
C LYS A 132 -6.63 -3.00 20.04
N ALA A 133 -6.96 -2.64 18.81
CA ALA A 133 -7.08 -3.62 17.75
C ALA A 133 -5.73 -4.28 17.46
N LEU A 134 -5.70 -5.60 17.40
CA LEU A 134 -4.49 -6.38 17.14
C LEU A 134 -4.65 -7.19 15.85
N LEU A 135 -3.74 -7.01 14.89
CA LEU A 135 -3.60 -7.87 13.73
C LEU A 135 -2.31 -8.67 13.84
N ILE A 136 -2.41 -9.97 13.73
CA ILE A 136 -1.29 -10.89 13.73
C ILE A 136 -1.19 -11.52 12.34
N LEU A 137 -0.06 -11.30 11.66
CA LEU A 137 0.25 -11.93 10.38
C LEU A 137 1.45 -12.86 10.59
N HIS A 138 1.32 -14.13 10.24
CA HIS A 138 2.38 -15.11 10.49
C HIS A 138 2.33 -16.26 9.49
N SER A 139 3.51 -16.69 9.02
CA SER A 139 3.61 -17.82 8.12
C SER A 139 3.70 -19.15 8.88
N PRO A 140 2.92 -20.18 8.51
CA PRO A 140 3.11 -21.53 9.04
C PRO A 140 4.47 -22.14 8.68
N GLN A 141 5.11 -21.64 7.62
CA GLN A 141 6.43 -22.09 7.16
C GLN A 141 7.59 -21.25 7.70
N ASP A 142 7.31 -20.31 8.64
CA ASP A 142 8.36 -19.51 9.28
C ASP A 142 9.26 -20.41 10.14
N THR A 143 10.52 -20.53 9.73
CA THR A 143 11.55 -21.36 10.40
C THR A 143 12.34 -20.57 11.45
N ILE A 144 12.16 -19.26 11.53
CA ILE A 144 12.87 -18.37 12.46
C ILE A 144 12.01 -18.15 13.72
N VAL A 145 10.76 -17.76 13.52
CA VAL A 145 9.77 -17.61 14.59
C VAL A 145 8.61 -18.55 14.30
N GLY A 146 8.50 -19.64 15.04
CA GLY A 146 7.47 -20.64 14.79
C GLY A 146 6.04 -20.09 14.99
N ILE A 147 5.13 -20.60 14.21
CA ILE A 147 3.70 -20.17 14.17
C ILE A 147 2.98 -20.26 15.54
N ASP A 148 3.48 -21.08 16.47
CA ASP A 148 2.97 -21.19 17.82
C ASP A 148 3.01 -19.87 18.60
N ASN A 149 3.91 -18.94 18.24
CA ASN A 149 3.97 -17.59 18.78
C ASN A 149 2.71 -16.78 18.43
N ALA A 150 2.23 -16.89 17.20
CA ALA A 150 0.98 -16.26 16.77
C ALA A 150 -0.21 -16.80 17.56
N ALA A 151 -0.27 -18.12 17.78
CA ALA A 151 -1.33 -18.75 18.54
C ALA A 151 -1.33 -18.28 20.01
N LYS A 152 -0.16 -18.18 20.66
CA LYS A 152 0.00 -17.68 22.03
C LYS A 152 -0.42 -16.21 22.15
N MET A 153 0.05 -15.36 21.20
CA MET A 153 -0.30 -13.94 21.13
C MET A 153 -1.82 -13.77 20.96
N TYR A 154 -2.39 -14.51 20.01
CA TYR A 154 -3.83 -14.48 19.78
C TYR A 154 -4.64 -14.93 21.00
N ALA A 155 -4.22 -16.00 21.68
CA ALA A 155 -4.89 -16.48 22.88
C ALA A 155 -4.84 -15.48 24.04
N ALA A 156 -3.70 -14.80 24.24
CA ALA A 156 -3.50 -13.85 25.34
C ALA A 156 -4.21 -12.51 25.13
N ALA A 157 -4.29 -12.02 23.91
CA ALA A 157 -4.87 -10.72 23.60
C ALA A 157 -6.40 -10.72 23.74
N LEU A 158 -6.96 -9.55 24.08
CA LEU A 158 -8.39 -9.29 24.08
C LEU A 158 -8.87 -8.84 22.69
N HIS A 159 -10.18 -8.98 22.44
CA HIS A 159 -10.79 -8.42 21.23
C HIS A 159 -10.82 -6.88 21.25
N PRO A 160 -10.71 -6.21 20.08
CA PRO A 160 -10.69 -6.81 18.74
C PRO A 160 -9.31 -7.36 18.35
N LYS A 161 -9.26 -8.59 17.86
CA LYS A 161 -8.05 -9.25 17.39
C LYS A 161 -8.34 -10.07 16.14
N SER A 162 -7.37 -10.11 15.22
CA SER A 162 -7.43 -10.86 13.95
C SER A 162 -6.13 -11.62 13.72
N PHE A 163 -6.22 -12.74 13.02
CA PHE A 163 -5.08 -13.51 12.56
C PHE A 163 -5.19 -13.75 11.06
N ILE A 164 -4.09 -13.57 10.34
CA ILE A 164 -3.98 -13.91 8.93
C ILE A 164 -2.77 -14.82 8.74
N SER A 165 -3.02 -16.00 8.15
CA SER A 165 -1.98 -16.94 7.76
C SER A 165 -1.30 -16.46 6.48
N LEU A 166 0.04 -16.42 6.48
CA LEU A 166 0.87 -16.06 5.35
C LEU A 166 1.42 -17.33 4.69
N ASP A 167 0.55 -18.16 4.13
CA ASP A 167 0.90 -19.45 3.58
C ASP A 167 1.97 -19.35 2.48
N GLY A 168 3.06 -20.08 2.65
CA GLY A 168 4.18 -20.13 1.70
C GLY A 168 5.15 -18.93 1.77
N ALA A 169 4.91 -17.97 2.65
CA ALA A 169 5.84 -16.87 2.87
C ALA A 169 7.01 -17.28 3.78
N ASP A 170 8.19 -16.75 3.54
CA ASP A 170 9.31 -16.84 4.47
C ASP A 170 9.24 -15.76 5.55
N HIS A 171 10.11 -15.87 6.57
CA HIS A 171 10.16 -14.94 7.70
C HIS A 171 10.33 -13.47 7.28
N LEU A 172 11.13 -13.22 6.24
CA LEU A 172 11.49 -11.87 5.78
C LEU A 172 10.54 -11.33 4.70
N LEU A 173 9.55 -12.10 4.27
CA LEU A 173 8.67 -11.76 3.12
C LEU A 173 9.49 -11.44 1.86
N SER A 174 10.52 -12.26 1.59
CA SER A 174 11.50 -12.01 0.51
C SER A 174 10.88 -11.96 -0.87
N LYS A 175 9.76 -12.63 -1.09
CA LYS A 175 9.01 -12.53 -2.35
C LYS A 175 8.18 -11.25 -2.35
N ARG A 176 8.36 -10.40 -3.37
CA ARG A 176 7.60 -9.15 -3.53
C ARG A 176 6.08 -9.34 -3.47
N ALA A 177 5.58 -10.47 -3.97
CA ALA A 177 4.14 -10.78 -3.93
C ALA A 177 3.63 -10.88 -2.48
N ASP A 178 4.40 -11.52 -1.57
CA ASP A 178 4.02 -11.70 -0.18
C ASP A 178 4.01 -10.36 0.58
N SER A 179 5.02 -9.50 0.34
CA SER A 179 5.08 -8.17 0.96
C SER A 179 3.95 -7.25 0.48
N ILE A 180 3.59 -7.29 -0.81
CA ILE A 180 2.43 -6.56 -1.35
C ILE A 180 1.12 -7.10 -0.75
N TYR A 181 0.96 -8.42 -0.65
CA TYR A 181 -0.21 -9.04 -0.04
C TYR A 181 -0.38 -8.58 1.42
N VAL A 182 0.69 -8.63 2.21
CA VAL A 182 0.71 -8.16 3.61
C VAL A 182 0.32 -6.68 3.70
N GLY A 183 0.89 -5.82 2.87
CA GLY A 183 0.56 -4.39 2.83
C GLY A 183 -0.91 -4.14 2.54
N ASN A 184 -1.48 -4.82 1.55
CA ASN A 184 -2.90 -4.71 1.20
C ASN A 184 -3.81 -5.21 2.33
N MET A 185 -3.46 -6.31 2.99
CA MET A 185 -4.22 -6.84 4.13
C MET A 185 -4.22 -5.88 5.31
N ILE A 186 -3.08 -5.29 5.64
CA ILE A 186 -2.96 -4.28 6.70
C ILE A 186 -3.83 -3.08 6.34
N ALA A 187 -3.70 -2.52 5.13
CA ALA A 187 -4.46 -1.35 4.70
C ALA A 187 -5.97 -1.57 4.81
N ALA A 188 -6.46 -2.69 4.28
CA ALA A 188 -7.89 -3.03 4.36
C ALA A 188 -8.38 -3.26 5.81
N TRP A 189 -7.55 -3.90 6.64
CA TRP A 189 -7.93 -4.22 8.02
C TRP A 189 -7.97 -2.97 8.92
N VAL A 190 -6.98 -2.08 8.81
CA VAL A 190 -6.88 -0.89 9.67
C VAL A 190 -7.96 0.15 9.38
N GLU A 191 -8.51 0.20 8.17
CA GLU A 191 -9.55 1.15 7.78
C GLU A 191 -10.74 1.13 8.74
N LYS A 192 -11.11 -0.05 9.20
CA LYS A 192 -12.20 -0.24 10.18
C LYS A 192 -11.94 0.45 11.52
N TYR A 193 -10.68 0.57 11.93
CA TYR A 193 -10.29 1.05 13.26
C TYR A 193 -9.83 2.51 13.25
N LEU A 194 -9.31 2.99 12.13
CA LEU A 194 -8.88 4.39 12.02
C LEU A 194 -10.03 5.37 11.82
N ASN A 195 -11.12 4.90 11.25
CA ASN A 195 -12.27 5.72 10.91
C ASN A 195 -13.57 5.09 11.41
N PRO A 196 -13.73 4.85 12.74
CA PRO A 196 -14.92 4.19 13.26
C PRO A 196 -16.21 4.97 12.96
N ASP A 197 -16.12 6.30 12.84
CA ASP A 197 -17.24 7.19 12.50
C ASP A 197 -17.30 7.55 11.01
N ASN A 198 -16.29 7.21 10.25
CA ASN A 198 -16.26 7.45 8.81
C ASN A 198 -17.03 6.33 8.09
N LYS A 199 -18.33 6.24 8.38
CA LYS A 199 -19.26 5.85 7.34
C LYS A 199 -19.13 6.95 6.30
N LYS A 200 -18.14 6.85 5.40
CA LYS A 200 -18.14 7.64 4.16
C LYS A 200 -19.55 7.50 3.64
N VAL A 201 -20.34 8.57 3.78
CA VAL A 201 -21.70 8.57 3.25
C VAL A 201 -21.49 8.34 1.76
N PRO A 202 -21.85 7.17 1.23
CA PRO A 202 -21.51 6.88 -0.15
C PRO A 202 -22.11 7.98 -1.00
N LEU A 203 -21.32 8.52 -1.92
CA LEU A 203 -21.77 9.54 -2.85
C LEU A 203 -23.09 9.07 -3.48
N LYS A 204 -24.19 9.74 -3.12
CA LYS A 204 -25.53 9.44 -3.64
C LYS A 204 -25.85 10.44 -4.74
N SER A 205 -26.13 9.97 -5.92
CA SER A 205 -26.60 10.78 -7.03
C SER A 205 -27.50 9.94 -7.93
N LYS A 206 -28.44 10.61 -8.59
CA LYS A 206 -29.22 10.02 -9.70
C LYS A 206 -28.48 10.13 -11.03
N SER A 207 -27.40 10.93 -11.08
CA SER A 207 -26.55 11.08 -12.26
C SER A 207 -25.64 9.85 -12.44
N GLN A 208 -25.20 9.59 -13.66
CA GLN A 208 -24.30 8.49 -14.00
C GLN A 208 -22.96 8.61 -13.27
N VAL A 209 -22.47 9.83 -13.07
CA VAL A 209 -21.22 10.14 -12.37
C VAL A 209 -21.48 11.25 -11.36
N VAL A 210 -20.85 11.13 -10.20
CA VAL A 210 -20.82 12.19 -9.18
C VAL A 210 -19.43 12.26 -8.59
N SER A 211 -18.99 13.48 -8.30
CA SER A 211 -17.69 13.74 -7.67
C SER A 211 -17.86 14.62 -6.42
N LYS A 212 -16.94 14.50 -5.47
CA LYS A 212 -16.81 15.34 -4.29
C LYS A 212 -15.36 15.63 -4.03
N THR A 213 -15.01 16.91 -3.96
CA THR A 213 -13.68 17.40 -3.59
C THR A 213 -13.82 18.25 -2.34
N GLU A 214 -12.90 18.14 -1.39
CA GLU A 214 -12.89 18.94 -0.17
C GLU A 214 -11.93 20.13 -0.32
N GLN A 215 -12.12 21.16 0.51
CA GLN A 215 -11.30 22.37 0.47
C GLN A 215 -9.82 22.05 0.70
N GLY A 216 -8.94 22.63 -0.13
CA GLY A 216 -7.48 22.48 -0.01
C GLY A 216 -6.92 21.16 -0.54
N SER A 217 -7.69 20.35 -1.25
CA SER A 217 -7.27 19.09 -1.86
C SER A 217 -7.65 19.04 -3.34
N PHE A 218 -6.82 18.39 -4.16
CA PHE A 218 -7.20 17.95 -5.51
C PHE A 218 -7.79 16.53 -5.49
N THR A 219 -7.52 15.77 -4.41
CA THR A 219 -8.05 14.41 -4.27
C THR A 219 -9.58 14.46 -4.27
N THR A 220 -10.18 13.84 -5.26
CA THR A 220 -11.60 13.88 -5.55
C THR A 220 -12.19 12.49 -5.43
N GLU A 221 -13.17 12.31 -4.56
CA GLU A 221 -13.96 11.07 -4.51
C GLU A 221 -14.86 10.99 -5.73
N MET A 222 -14.80 9.88 -6.44
CA MET A 222 -15.56 9.63 -7.66
C MET A 222 -16.47 8.43 -7.50
N LYS A 223 -17.69 8.54 -8.04
CA LYS A 223 -18.57 7.39 -8.24
C LYS A 223 -19.11 7.41 -9.66
N ALA A 224 -18.83 6.35 -10.42
CA ALA A 224 -19.37 6.11 -11.76
C ALA A 224 -20.22 4.83 -11.76
N GLY A 225 -21.51 4.96 -11.89
CA GLY A 225 -22.44 3.83 -11.68
C GLY A 225 -22.28 3.23 -10.27
N ASN A 226 -21.82 1.99 -10.17
CA ASN A 226 -21.56 1.30 -8.90
C ASN A 226 -20.07 1.27 -8.52
N HIS A 227 -19.19 1.90 -9.32
CA HIS A 227 -17.76 1.89 -9.09
C HIS A 227 -17.34 3.15 -8.34
N HIS A 228 -16.52 2.98 -7.30
CA HIS A 228 -15.93 4.04 -6.50
C HIS A 228 -14.42 4.05 -6.73
N PHE A 229 -13.85 5.23 -6.95
CA PHE A 229 -12.42 5.43 -7.11
C PHE A 229 -12.05 6.87 -6.75
N LEU A 230 -10.76 7.17 -6.69
CA LEU A 230 -10.25 8.52 -6.52
C LEU A 230 -9.79 9.06 -7.87
N ALA A 231 -9.96 10.34 -8.09
CA ALA A 231 -9.24 11.12 -9.08
C ALA A 231 -8.36 12.11 -8.34
N ASP A 232 -7.20 12.45 -8.91
CA ASP A 232 -6.28 13.41 -8.30
C ASP A 232 -5.44 14.07 -9.39
N GLU A 233 -4.68 15.09 -9.05
CA GLU A 233 -3.61 15.63 -9.89
C GLU A 233 -2.26 15.05 -9.47
N PRO A 234 -1.27 15.02 -10.37
CA PRO A 234 0.11 14.66 -10.04
C PRO A 234 0.73 15.61 -9.00
N GLU A 235 1.75 15.14 -8.27
CA GLU A 235 2.44 15.92 -7.24
C GLU A 235 3.08 17.20 -7.83
N GLU A 236 3.56 17.18 -9.07
CA GLU A 236 4.17 18.31 -9.76
C GLU A 236 3.21 19.49 -9.96
N VAL A 237 1.91 19.25 -9.94
CA VAL A 237 0.88 20.31 -10.06
C VAL A 237 0.13 20.55 -8.74
N GLY A 238 0.61 19.93 -7.63
CA GLY A 238 0.08 20.15 -6.29
C GLY A 238 -0.96 19.13 -5.83
N GLY A 239 -1.16 18.06 -6.56
CA GLY A 239 -1.95 16.89 -6.16
C GLY A 239 -1.16 15.96 -5.24
N ALA A 240 -1.76 14.85 -4.84
CA ALA A 240 -1.15 13.78 -4.06
C ALA A 240 -0.93 12.48 -4.87
N GLY A 241 -1.25 12.46 -6.17
CA GLY A 241 -1.09 11.31 -7.04
C GLY A 241 -1.91 10.07 -6.63
N LEU A 242 -3.02 10.24 -5.92
CA LEU A 242 -3.82 9.15 -5.35
C LEU A 242 -4.82 8.53 -6.34
N GLY A 243 -4.91 9.06 -7.54
CA GLY A 243 -5.82 8.58 -8.57
C GLY A 243 -5.46 9.15 -9.94
N PRO A 244 -6.12 8.69 -11.02
CA PRO A 244 -5.90 9.24 -12.34
C PRO A 244 -6.35 10.70 -12.41
N SER A 245 -5.60 11.52 -13.17
CA SER A 245 -5.94 12.90 -13.46
C SER A 245 -7.18 12.98 -14.37
N PRO A 246 -7.85 14.14 -14.44
CA PRO A 246 -9.02 14.31 -15.30
C PRO A 246 -8.77 13.95 -16.77
N TYR A 247 -7.61 14.29 -17.31
CA TYR A 247 -7.26 13.94 -18.71
C TYR A 247 -6.91 12.46 -18.88
N GLU A 248 -6.33 11.82 -17.88
CA GLU A 248 -6.14 10.36 -17.88
C GLU A 248 -7.48 9.61 -17.85
N LEU A 249 -8.50 10.14 -17.18
CA LEU A 249 -9.85 9.57 -17.20
C LEU A 249 -10.48 9.66 -18.60
N ILE A 250 -10.29 10.76 -19.33
CA ILE A 250 -10.74 10.90 -20.72
C ILE A 250 -9.99 9.91 -21.61
N SER A 251 -8.68 9.84 -21.48
CA SER A 251 -7.81 8.90 -22.21
C SER A 251 -8.19 7.45 -21.94
N SER A 252 -8.47 7.11 -20.67
CA SER A 252 -8.94 5.79 -20.26
C SER A 252 -10.29 5.43 -20.89
N GLY A 253 -11.21 6.39 -20.97
CA GLY A 253 -12.49 6.22 -21.67
C GLY A 253 -12.31 5.91 -23.15
N LEU A 254 -11.40 6.62 -23.83
CA LEU A 254 -11.05 6.39 -25.24
C LEU A 254 -10.40 5.01 -25.43
N ALA A 255 -9.44 4.64 -24.58
CA ALA A 255 -8.75 3.36 -24.63
C ALA A 255 -9.73 2.19 -24.44
N ALA A 256 -10.53 2.23 -23.38
CA ALA A 256 -11.50 1.19 -23.08
C ALA A 256 -12.55 1.03 -24.18
N CYS A 257 -13.12 2.15 -24.66
CA CYS A 257 -14.09 2.12 -25.74
C CYS A 257 -13.51 1.56 -27.05
N THR A 258 -12.27 1.88 -27.36
CA THR A 258 -11.56 1.34 -28.54
C THR A 258 -11.41 -0.17 -28.43
N SER A 259 -10.82 -0.67 -27.33
CA SER A 259 -10.61 -2.10 -27.10
C SER A 259 -11.89 -2.88 -27.19
N MET A 260 -12.95 -2.46 -26.47
CA MET A 260 -14.27 -3.10 -26.51
C MET A 260 -14.87 -3.12 -27.91
N THR A 261 -14.75 -2.01 -28.68
CA THR A 261 -15.28 -1.91 -30.04
C THR A 261 -14.59 -2.89 -31.00
N LEU A 262 -13.26 -3.04 -30.88
CA LEU A 262 -12.49 -3.97 -31.70
C LEU A 262 -12.88 -5.43 -31.41
N HIS A 263 -12.98 -5.82 -30.14
CA HIS A 263 -13.44 -7.15 -29.76
C HIS A 263 -14.86 -7.43 -30.23
N MET A 264 -15.79 -6.50 -30.08
CA MET A 264 -17.16 -6.66 -30.56
C MET A 264 -17.21 -6.83 -32.10
N TYR A 265 -16.39 -6.08 -32.83
CA TYR A 265 -16.33 -6.20 -34.28
C TYR A 265 -15.74 -7.53 -34.73
N ALA A 266 -14.58 -7.93 -34.15
CA ALA A 266 -13.90 -9.17 -34.44
C ALA A 266 -14.81 -10.39 -34.13
N ALA A 267 -15.48 -10.39 -32.98
CA ALA A 267 -16.43 -11.44 -32.60
C ALA A 267 -17.57 -11.59 -33.63
N ARG A 268 -18.17 -10.47 -34.09
CA ARG A 268 -19.21 -10.49 -35.12
C ARG A 268 -18.71 -11.04 -36.47
N LYS A 269 -17.43 -10.80 -36.78
CA LYS A 269 -16.78 -11.28 -37.99
C LYS A 269 -16.21 -12.70 -37.84
N LYS A 270 -16.21 -13.24 -36.63
CA LYS A 270 -15.60 -14.54 -36.27
C LYS A 270 -14.09 -14.55 -36.55
N TRP A 271 -13.42 -13.42 -36.34
CA TRP A 271 -11.97 -13.30 -36.41
C TRP A 271 -11.32 -13.70 -35.09
N ASP A 272 -10.14 -14.31 -35.15
CA ASP A 272 -9.39 -14.74 -33.97
C ASP A 272 -8.57 -13.56 -33.38
N LEU A 273 -9.26 -12.59 -32.81
CA LEU A 273 -8.67 -11.51 -32.04
C LEU A 273 -8.65 -11.91 -30.55
N GLN A 274 -7.47 -12.22 -30.03
CA GLN A 274 -7.28 -12.71 -28.66
C GLN A 274 -7.09 -11.58 -27.67
N GLU A 275 -6.25 -10.57 -28.01
CA GLU A 275 -5.95 -9.46 -27.13
C GLU A 275 -5.84 -8.15 -27.91
N VAL A 276 -6.23 -7.07 -27.25
CA VAL A 276 -6.09 -5.68 -27.74
C VAL A 276 -5.47 -4.85 -26.63
N VAL A 277 -4.28 -4.31 -26.88
CA VAL A 277 -3.65 -3.32 -26.00
C VAL A 277 -3.76 -1.94 -26.67
N VAL A 278 -4.27 -0.96 -25.93
CA VAL A 278 -4.47 0.41 -26.43
C VAL A 278 -3.71 1.37 -25.57
N HIS A 279 -2.70 2.02 -26.13
CA HIS A 279 -1.96 3.11 -25.50
C HIS A 279 -2.56 4.43 -25.96
N VAL A 280 -2.79 5.35 -25.01
CA VAL A 280 -3.30 6.70 -25.31
C VAL A 280 -2.45 7.71 -24.56
N ASP A 281 -1.89 8.66 -25.31
CA ASP A 281 -1.20 9.82 -24.77
C ASP A 281 -2.03 11.07 -25.05
N HIS A 282 -2.06 12.02 -24.11
CA HIS A 282 -2.70 13.32 -24.25
C HIS A 282 -1.65 14.43 -24.11
N ASN A 283 -1.62 15.36 -25.07
CA ASN A 283 -0.80 16.56 -25.06
C ASN A 283 -1.60 17.77 -25.54
N LYS A 284 -1.09 18.97 -25.23
CA LYS A 284 -1.63 20.23 -25.76
C LYS A 284 -0.62 20.87 -26.66
N ASP A 285 -0.90 20.88 -27.97
CA ASP A 285 -0.06 21.48 -28.97
C ASP A 285 -0.65 22.82 -29.48
N TYR A 286 0.18 23.68 -30.04
CA TYR A 286 -0.29 24.90 -30.68
C TYR A 286 -0.92 24.54 -32.05
N ALA A 287 -1.97 25.27 -32.41
CA ALA A 287 -2.71 25.06 -33.66
C ALA A 287 -1.84 25.26 -34.93
N GLU A 288 -0.72 25.98 -34.82
CA GLU A 288 0.25 26.21 -35.91
C GLU A 288 0.94 24.92 -36.37
N ASP A 289 1.05 23.91 -35.47
CA ASP A 289 1.67 22.62 -35.78
C ASP A 289 0.67 21.62 -36.39
N CYS A 290 -0.60 22.00 -36.49
CA CYS A 290 -1.68 21.18 -37.03
C CYS A 290 -2.06 21.63 -38.44
N ALA A 291 -1.75 20.79 -39.46
CA ALA A 291 -2.02 21.08 -40.86
C ALA A 291 -3.53 21.27 -41.23
N GLU A 292 -4.44 20.95 -40.32
CA GLU A 292 -5.90 20.97 -40.50
C GLU A 292 -6.63 22.03 -39.65
N CYS A 293 -5.90 22.90 -38.90
CA CYS A 293 -6.48 23.82 -37.96
C CYS A 293 -6.68 25.23 -38.49
N GLU A 294 -7.89 25.73 -38.51
CA GLU A 294 -8.26 27.06 -39.07
C GLU A 294 -8.00 28.27 -38.16
N LYS A 295 -7.52 28.08 -36.87
CA LYS A 295 -7.29 29.18 -35.91
C LYS A 295 -5.89 29.11 -35.29
N SER A 296 -5.04 30.06 -35.66
CA SER A 296 -3.60 30.12 -35.36
C SER A 296 -3.17 30.49 -33.93
N SER A 297 -4.06 30.60 -32.93
CA SER A 297 -3.67 31.07 -31.58
C SER A 297 -4.23 30.26 -30.40
N SER A 298 -4.92 29.17 -30.64
CA SER A 298 -5.46 28.30 -29.58
C SER A 298 -4.67 27.00 -29.45
N LYS A 299 -4.39 26.57 -28.23
CA LYS A 299 -3.89 25.22 -27.98
C LYS A 299 -5.00 24.21 -28.24
N ILE A 300 -4.63 23.12 -28.92
CA ILE A 300 -5.53 22.02 -29.28
C ILE A 300 -5.15 20.82 -28.41
N ASP A 301 -6.17 20.15 -27.84
CA ASP A 301 -5.97 18.90 -27.16
C ASP A 301 -5.74 17.78 -28.18
N HIS A 302 -4.57 17.14 -28.08
CA HIS A 302 -4.14 16.10 -28.99
C HIS A 302 -4.09 14.76 -28.26
N PHE A 303 -4.90 13.79 -28.72
CA PHE A 303 -4.90 12.42 -28.23
C PHE A 303 -4.26 11.51 -29.26
N SER A 304 -3.07 10.98 -28.97
CA SER A 304 -2.43 9.97 -29.81
C SER A 304 -2.77 8.56 -29.32
N ARG A 305 -3.02 7.63 -30.24
CA ARG A 305 -3.45 6.27 -29.90
C ARG A 305 -2.63 5.25 -30.69
N LYS A 306 -1.99 4.30 -29.97
CA LYS A 306 -1.31 3.14 -30.54
C LYS A 306 -2.04 1.88 -30.12
N ILE A 307 -2.19 0.92 -31.05
CA ILE A 307 -3.00 -0.30 -30.84
C ILE A 307 -2.14 -1.51 -31.18
N GLU A 308 -2.03 -2.43 -30.25
CA GLU A 308 -1.42 -3.74 -30.45
C GLU A 308 -2.54 -4.79 -30.52
N LEU A 309 -2.43 -5.71 -31.47
CA LEU A 309 -3.42 -6.76 -31.72
C LEU A 309 -2.74 -8.12 -31.68
N SER A 310 -3.21 -9.03 -30.84
CA SER A 310 -2.77 -10.41 -30.77
C SER A 310 -3.87 -11.37 -31.25
N GLY A 311 -3.47 -12.46 -31.89
CA GLY A 311 -4.37 -13.47 -32.45
C GLY A 311 -3.99 -13.83 -33.89
N ASP A 312 -4.62 -14.85 -34.47
CA ASP A 312 -4.43 -15.28 -35.85
C ASP A 312 -5.21 -14.38 -36.82
N LEU A 313 -4.57 -13.25 -37.15
CA LEU A 313 -5.14 -12.17 -37.97
C LEU A 313 -4.21 -11.88 -39.14
N ASP A 314 -4.79 -11.86 -40.35
CA ASP A 314 -4.07 -11.39 -41.53
C ASP A 314 -3.95 -9.85 -41.58
N ASP A 315 -3.12 -9.32 -42.48
CA ASP A 315 -2.87 -7.89 -42.61
C ASP A 315 -4.12 -7.10 -42.98
N THR A 316 -5.01 -7.67 -43.77
CA THR A 316 -6.29 -7.05 -44.17
C THR A 316 -7.21 -6.90 -42.96
N GLN A 317 -7.25 -7.92 -42.14
CA GLN A 317 -8.03 -7.89 -40.86
C GLN A 317 -7.46 -6.88 -39.88
N ARG A 318 -6.13 -6.81 -39.74
CA ARG A 318 -5.46 -5.82 -38.87
C ARG A 318 -5.75 -4.40 -39.35
N GLN A 319 -5.59 -4.13 -40.67
CA GLN A 319 -5.91 -2.83 -41.22
C GLN A 319 -7.38 -2.46 -41.02
N LYS A 320 -8.28 -3.43 -41.17
CA LYS A 320 -9.71 -3.21 -40.95
C LYS A 320 -10.03 -2.90 -39.51
N LEU A 321 -9.38 -3.56 -38.56
CA LEU A 321 -9.53 -3.26 -37.14
C LEU A 321 -9.05 -1.85 -36.79
N LEU A 322 -7.96 -1.39 -37.41
CA LEU A 322 -7.49 -0.01 -37.28
C LEU A 322 -8.56 1.00 -37.72
N GLU A 323 -9.19 0.80 -38.90
CA GLU A 323 -10.31 1.63 -39.34
C GLU A 323 -11.53 1.60 -38.41
N ILE A 324 -11.76 0.46 -37.77
CA ILE A 324 -12.88 0.29 -36.79
C ILE A 324 -12.56 1.02 -35.48
N ALA A 325 -11.31 1.15 -35.08
CA ALA A 325 -10.91 1.91 -33.89
C ALA A 325 -11.42 3.36 -33.96
N ASP A 326 -11.40 3.99 -35.16
CA ASP A 326 -11.90 5.36 -35.36
C ASP A 326 -13.43 5.45 -35.31
N LYS A 327 -14.12 4.31 -35.29
CA LYS A 327 -15.58 4.26 -35.22
C LYS A 327 -16.12 4.02 -33.81
N CYS A 328 -15.22 3.93 -32.79
CA CYS A 328 -15.69 3.78 -31.42
C CYS A 328 -16.49 5.02 -30.97
N PRO A 329 -17.53 4.84 -30.17
CA PRO A 329 -18.41 5.95 -29.75
C PRO A 329 -17.67 7.11 -29.10
N VAL A 330 -16.70 6.84 -28.19
CA VAL A 330 -15.93 7.91 -27.51
C VAL A 330 -15.07 8.68 -28.52
N HIS A 331 -14.40 8.00 -29.48
CA HIS A 331 -13.66 8.68 -30.55
C HIS A 331 -14.57 9.64 -31.32
N LYS A 332 -15.76 9.17 -31.74
CA LYS A 332 -16.72 10.03 -32.45
C LYS A 332 -17.17 11.22 -31.60
N THR A 333 -17.37 11.02 -30.28
CA THR A 333 -17.71 12.12 -29.38
C THR A 333 -16.62 13.16 -29.31
N LEU A 334 -15.35 12.74 -29.19
CA LEU A 334 -14.20 13.66 -29.15
C LEU A 334 -14.02 14.48 -30.44
N HIS A 335 -14.49 13.97 -31.60
CA HIS A 335 -14.47 14.64 -32.91
C HIS A 335 -15.79 15.38 -33.24
N SER A 336 -16.77 15.37 -32.36
CA SER A 336 -18.05 16.05 -32.60
C SER A 336 -18.17 17.34 -31.80
N GLU A 337 -19.09 18.20 -32.20
CA GLU A 337 -19.48 19.35 -31.37
C GLU A 337 -20.10 18.87 -30.06
N ILE A 338 -19.56 19.32 -28.91
CA ILE A 338 -20.00 18.94 -27.57
C ILE A 338 -20.64 20.15 -26.91
N LYS A 339 -21.86 19.97 -26.39
CA LYS A 339 -22.55 20.97 -25.59
C LYS A 339 -22.55 20.55 -24.13
N VAL A 340 -21.92 21.35 -23.28
CA VAL A 340 -21.95 21.20 -21.82
C VAL A 340 -22.94 22.20 -21.24
N ILE A 341 -23.87 21.73 -20.41
CA ILE A 341 -24.87 22.58 -19.72
C ILE A 341 -24.54 22.47 -18.23
N THR A 342 -24.41 23.62 -17.56
CA THR A 342 -24.06 23.70 -16.14
C THR A 342 -25.18 24.42 -15.38
N GLU A 343 -25.64 23.82 -14.29
CA GLU A 343 -26.66 24.35 -13.40
C GLU A 343 -26.18 24.26 -11.95
N LEU A 344 -26.52 25.25 -11.14
CA LEU A 344 -26.34 25.21 -9.69
C LEU A 344 -27.58 24.60 -9.05
N VAL A 345 -27.42 23.62 -8.16
CA VAL A 345 -28.51 22.91 -7.47
C VAL A 345 -28.44 23.11 -5.96
#